data_e56be8604252228e8502ec61d26afdad
#
_entry.id   e56be8604252228e8502ec61d26afdad
#
_cell.length_a   1.000
_cell.length_b   1.000
_cell.length_c   1.000
_cell.angle_alpha   90.00
_cell.angle_beta   90.00
_cell.angle_gamma   90.00
#
_symmetry.space_group_name_H-M   'P 1'
#
loop_
_entity.id
_entity.type
_entity.pdbx_description
1 polymer ?
#
loop_
_entity_poly.entity_id
_entity_poly.type
_entity_poly.pdbx_seq_one_letter_code
_entity_poly.pdbx_strand_id
1 'polypeptide(L)'
;NIARNPQSQSVVVSVDAAGQIYWMDQKLANSDELDLKLKELAQQTPQPELHFQGDAKANFESVGKVLLQVQNAGLEKVGFITETPAKQ
;
A
#
# COMPACT_ATOMS: atom_id res chain seq x y z
N ASN A 1 -0.29 -24.58 13.91
CA ASN A 1 0.14 -24.07 13.68
C ASN A 1 0.24 -23.50 12.69
N ILE A 2 0.16 -23.03 12.37
CA ILE A 2 0.32 -22.64 11.48
C ILE A 2 1.10 -21.94 11.13
N ALA A 3 1.53 -22.23 10.55
CA ALA A 3 2.59 -21.70 10.31
C ALA A 3 2.53 -20.56 9.57
N ARG A 4 2.71 -19.51 10.08
CA ARG A 4 2.82 -18.43 9.40
C ARG A 4 4.15 -18.39 8.87
N ASN A 5 4.28 -18.19 7.69
CA ASN A 5 5.55 -18.04 7.07
C ASN A 5 6.03 -16.64 7.34
N PRO A 6 7.03 -16.44 8.15
CA PRO A 6 7.45 -15.08 8.45
C PRO A 6 8.00 -14.34 7.25
N GLN A 7 8.33 -15.07 6.21
CA GLN A 7 8.81 -14.41 5.01
C GLN A 7 7.71 -13.93 4.11
N SER A 8 6.48 -14.25 4.44
CA SER A 8 5.38 -13.81 3.62
C SER A 8 4.69 -12.63 4.23
N GLN A 9 5.39 -11.81 4.91
CA GLN A 9 4.79 -10.62 5.45
C GLN A 9 4.27 -9.75 4.33
N SER A 10 3.17 -9.11 4.59
CA SER A 10 2.63 -8.17 3.63
C SER A 10 2.42 -6.83 4.31
N VAL A 11 2.50 -5.80 3.51
CA VAL A 11 2.30 -4.44 3.96
C VAL A 11 1.08 -3.90 3.25
N VAL A 12 0.24 -3.19 3.99
CA VAL A 12 -0.94 -2.59 3.41
C VAL A 12 -0.76 -1.08 3.39
N VAL A 13 -0.87 -0.50 2.21
CA VAL A 13 -0.86 0.94 2.06
C VAL A 13 -2.28 1.35 1.68
N SER A 14 -2.83 2.30 2.41
CA SER A 14 -4.19 2.71 2.12
C SER A 14 -4.30 4.21 1.98
N VAL A 15 -5.32 4.63 1.24
CA VAL A 15 -5.62 6.04 1.03
C VAL A 15 -7.07 6.23 1.45
N ASP A 16 -7.31 7.17 2.34
CA ASP A 16 -8.68 7.39 2.80
C ASP A 16 -9.38 8.44 1.95
N ALA A 17 -10.62 8.75 2.31
CA ALA A 17 -11.43 9.64 1.51
C ALA A 17 -10.86 11.05 1.45
N ALA A 18 -10.07 11.43 2.42
CA ALA A 18 -9.44 12.74 2.44
C ALA A 18 -8.11 12.77 1.70
N GLY A 19 -7.68 11.65 1.16
CA GLY A 19 -6.42 11.59 0.45
C GLY A 19 -5.23 11.35 1.33
N GLN A 20 -5.47 10.99 2.58
CA GLN A 20 -4.39 10.70 3.51
C GLN A 20 -3.87 9.29 3.28
N ILE A 21 -2.57 9.14 3.42
CA ILE A 21 -1.91 7.86 3.16
C ILE A 21 -1.56 7.19 4.47
N TYR A 22 -1.86 5.91 4.54
CA TYR A 22 -1.55 5.12 5.72
C TYR A 22 -0.64 3.96 5.36
N TRP A 23 0.36 3.76 6.17
CA TRP A 23 1.27 2.62 6.07
C TRP A 23 0.93 1.70 7.21
N MET A 24 0.26 0.60 6.88
CA MET A 24 -0.34 -0.24 7.89
C MET A 24 -1.31 0.62 8.72
N ASP A 25 -1.06 0.79 9.98
CA ASP A 25 -1.93 1.62 10.82
C ASP A 25 -1.40 3.03 11.02
N GLN A 26 -0.28 3.35 10.41
CA GLN A 26 0.38 4.60 10.70
C GLN A 26 0.10 5.60 9.60
N LYS A 27 -0.41 6.75 10.00
CA LYS A 27 -0.66 7.82 9.05
C LYS A 27 0.64 8.48 8.66
N LEU A 28 0.86 8.64 7.38
CA LEU A 28 2.08 9.29 6.89
C LEU A 28 1.85 10.78 6.73
N ALA A 29 2.90 11.54 6.92
CA ALA A 29 2.79 12.99 6.85
C ALA A 29 2.66 13.48 5.40
N ASN A 30 3.35 12.81 4.49
CA ASN A 30 3.31 13.26 3.10
C ASN A 30 3.79 12.13 2.20
N SER A 31 3.83 12.42 0.91
CA SER A 31 4.21 11.38 -0.04
C SER A 31 5.69 11.08 -0.01
N ASP A 32 6.52 11.98 0.50
CA ASP A 32 7.94 11.70 0.64
C ASP A 32 8.18 10.58 1.64
N GLU A 33 7.41 10.57 2.71
CA GLU A 33 7.52 9.48 3.68
C GLU A 33 7.15 8.16 3.06
N LEU A 34 6.13 8.17 2.23
CA LEU A 34 5.73 6.95 1.55
C LEU A 34 6.86 6.46 0.64
N ASP A 35 7.48 7.37 -0.06
CA ASP A 35 8.55 7.00 -0.97
C ASP A 35 9.71 6.32 -0.23
N LEU A 36 10.07 6.87 0.92
CA LEU A 36 11.14 6.28 1.71
C LEU A 36 10.78 4.88 2.19
N LYS A 37 9.55 4.71 2.65
CA LYS A 37 9.13 3.41 3.13
C LYS A 37 9.05 2.40 2.00
N LEU A 38 8.63 2.83 0.83
CA LEU A 38 8.57 1.93 -0.31
C LEU A 38 9.96 1.49 -0.74
N LYS A 39 10.91 2.39 -0.71
CA LYS A 39 12.27 2.04 -1.07
C LYS A 39 12.88 1.05 -0.10
N GLU A 40 12.60 1.24 1.18
CA GLU A 40 13.07 0.29 2.18
C GLU A 40 12.46 -1.08 1.96
N LEU A 41 11.18 -1.09 1.63
CA LEU A 41 10.49 -2.36 1.40
C LEU A 41 11.08 -3.08 0.20
N ALA A 42 11.38 -2.34 -0.83
CA ALA A 42 11.90 -2.93 -2.07
C ALA A 42 13.28 -3.57 -1.87
N GLN A 43 13.99 -3.14 -0.85
CA GLN A 43 15.32 -3.65 -0.62
C GLN A 43 15.37 -4.87 0.27
N GLN A 44 14.24 -5.27 0.82
CA GLN A 44 14.21 -6.42 1.69
C GLN A 44 14.29 -7.72 0.88
N THR A 45 14.89 -8.72 1.49
CA THR A 45 15.04 -10.02 0.85
C THR A 45 14.59 -11.09 1.83
N PRO A 46 13.54 -11.83 1.53
CA PRO A 46 12.70 -11.69 0.34
C PRO A 46 11.85 -10.43 0.42
N GLN A 47 11.48 -9.95 -0.74
CA GLN A 47 10.69 -8.74 -0.80
C GLN A 47 9.27 -9.01 -0.36
N PRO A 48 8.75 -8.25 0.60
CA PRO A 48 7.38 -8.48 1.07
C PRO A 48 6.37 -8.08 0.00
N GLU A 49 5.18 -8.60 0.16
CA GLU A 49 4.07 -8.28 -0.70
C GLU A 49 3.47 -6.96 -0.26
N LEU A 50 3.10 -6.13 -1.21
CA LEU A 50 2.43 -4.88 -0.88
C LEU A 50 1.00 -4.93 -1.39
N HIS A 51 0.07 -4.60 -0.52
CA HIS A 51 -1.34 -4.52 -0.89
C HIS A 51 -1.79 -3.08 -0.80
N PHE A 52 -2.38 -2.60 -1.86
CA PHE A 52 -2.89 -1.24 -1.89
C PHE A 52 -4.40 -1.25 -1.74
N GLN A 53 -4.89 -0.40 -0.87
CA GLN A 53 -6.31 -0.32 -0.60
C GLN A 53 -6.74 1.14 -0.65
N GLY A 54 -7.70 1.45 -1.49
CA GLY A 54 -8.25 2.80 -1.57
C GLY A 54 -9.65 2.84 -1.04
N ASP A 55 -9.95 3.87 -0.27
CA ASP A 55 -11.30 4.08 0.18
C ASP A 55 -12.19 4.33 -1.04
N ALA A 56 -13.43 3.85 -0.99
CA ALA A 56 -14.33 4.01 -2.12
C ALA A 56 -14.55 5.46 -2.46
N LYS A 57 -14.40 6.34 -1.50
CA LYS A 57 -14.58 7.77 -1.71
C LYS A 57 -13.28 8.50 -1.91
N ALA A 58 -12.18 7.78 -2.03
CA ALA A 58 -10.89 8.43 -2.22
C ALA A 58 -10.84 9.11 -3.56
N ASN A 59 -10.17 10.24 -3.60
CA ASN A 59 -9.99 10.99 -4.82
C ASN A 59 -9.15 10.18 -5.79
N PHE A 60 -9.61 10.09 -7.02
CA PHE A 60 -8.91 9.32 -8.04
C PHE A 60 -7.47 9.80 -8.23
N GLU A 61 -7.29 11.09 -8.14
CA GLU A 61 -5.98 11.68 -8.30
C GLU A 61 -5.03 11.26 -7.20
N SER A 62 -5.53 11.23 -5.96
CA SER A 62 -4.71 10.79 -4.83
C SER A 62 -4.32 9.34 -4.97
N VAL A 63 -5.27 8.51 -5.36
CA VAL A 63 -5.00 7.10 -5.55
C VAL A 63 -3.97 6.90 -6.66
N GLY A 64 -4.12 7.64 -7.75
CA GLY A 64 -3.20 7.50 -8.86
C GLY A 64 -1.77 7.88 -8.49
N LYS A 65 -1.62 8.91 -7.68
CA LYS A 65 -0.28 9.31 -7.26
C LYS A 65 0.39 8.24 -6.45
N VAL A 66 -0.35 7.63 -5.53
CA VAL A 66 0.23 6.58 -4.70
C VAL A 66 0.58 5.37 -5.55
N LEU A 67 -0.29 5.01 -6.47
CA LEU A 67 0.00 3.88 -7.34
C LEU A 67 1.25 4.11 -8.16
N LEU A 68 1.43 5.32 -8.63
CA LEU A 68 2.61 5.64 -9.40
C LEU A 68 3.87 5.50 -8.56
N GLN A 69 3.81 5.95 -7.32
CA GLN A 69 4.95 5.80 -6.43
C GLN A 69 5.27 4.33 -6.19
N VAL A 70 4.23 3.53 -5.99
CA VAL A 70 4.42 2.11 -5.78
C VAL A 70 5.09 1.47 -6.98
N GLN A 71 4.64 1.83 -8.18
CA GLN A 71 5.23 1.28 -9.38
C GLN A 71 6.69 1.69 -9.56
N ASN A 72 6.98 2.92 -9.18
CA ASN A 72 8.34 3.43 -9.36
C ASN A 72 9.31 2.91 -8.32
N ALA A 73 8.80 2.31 -7.26
CA ALA A 73 9.66 1.82 -6.20
C ALA A 73 10.34 0.49 -6.53
N GLY A 74 9.88 -0.18 -7.57
CA GLY A 74 10.49 -1.44 -7.97
C GLY A 74 9.98 -2.64 -7.22
N LEU A 75 8.77 -2.55 -6.71
CA LEU A 75 8.18 -3.69 -6.02
C LEU A 75 7.68 -4.70 -7.02
N GLU A 76 7.87 -5.97 -6.71
CA GLU A 76 7.50 -7.04 -7.63
C GLU A 76 6.16 -7.64 -7.31
N LYS A 77 5.76 -7.61 -6.05
CA LYS A 77 4.52 -8.24 -5.63
C LYS A 77 3.57 -7.19 -5.11
N VAL A 78 2.73 -6.69 -5.99
CA VAL A 78 1.77 -5.65 -5.63
C VAL A 78 0.38 -6.17 -5.93
N GLY A 79 -0.47 -6.16 -4.91
CA GLY A 79 -1.85 -6.53 -5.07
C GLY A 79 -2.75 -5.36 -4.75
N PHE A 80 -3.97 -5.43 -5.27
CA PHE A 80 -4.93 -4.37 -4.99
C PHE A 80 -6.11 -4.95 -4.26
N ILE A 81 -6.49 -4.28 -3.19
CA ILE A 81 -7.67 -4.64 -2.44
C ILE A 81 -8.70 -3.58 -2.77
N THR A 82 -9.77 -3.97 -3.44
CA THR A 82 -10.82 -3.01 -3.72
C THR A 82 -11.94 -3.23 -2.74
N GLU A 83 -12.40 -2.13 -2.18
CA GLU A 83 -13.53 -2.19 -1.36
C GLU A 83 -14.69 -2.01 -2.23
N THR A 84 -15.42 -3.05 -2.54
CA THR A 84 -16.60 -2.87 -3.34
C THR A 84 -17.74 -2.68 -2.40
N PRO A 85 -18.59 -1.73 -2.65
CA PRO A 85 -19.79 -1.55 -1.86
C PRO A 85 -20.66 -2.73 -2.12
N ALA A 86 -21.28 -3.12 -1.19
CA ALA A 86 -22.08 -4.30 -1.33
C ALA A 86 -23.07 -4.18 -2.42
N LYS A 87 -23.28 -4.30 -3.00
CA LYS A 87 -23.98 -4.24 -3.87
C LYS A 87 -24.65 -4.44 -3.98
N GLN A 88 -24.85 -4.26 -4.18
CA GLN A 88 -25.34 -4.21 -4.49
C GLN A 88 -25.82 -4.42 -4.81
#